data_b4409faefbf8e2b58ee0ccd42a6848f7
#
_entry.id   b4409faefbf8e2b58ee0ccd42a6848f7
#
_cell.length_a   1.000
_cell.length_b   1.000
_cell.length_c   1.000
_cell.angle_alpha   90.00
_cell.angle_beta   90.00
_cell.angle_gamma   90.00
#
_symmetry.space_group_name_H-M   'P 1'
#
loop_
_entity.id
_entity.type
_entity.pdbx_description
1 polymer ?
#
loop_
_entity_poly.entity_id
_entity_poly.type
_entity_poly.pdbx_seq_one_letter_code
_entity_poly.pdbx_strand_id
1 'polypeptide(L)'
;MITKKMKALVEGGSAIRAMFEEGKKMIAERGAENVFDFSLGNPSIVPPKSVKESIIDIVNTEPEMELHGYMNNSGYEDVREAIAEFTNKSYGTNFTKANIVMTVGAAGGINVTF
;
A
#
# COMPACT_ATOMS: atom_id res chain seq x y z
N MET A 1 22.93 10.87 -18.24
CA MET A 1 22.39 12.11 -18.82
C MET A 1 20.89 12.16 -18.48
N ILE A 2 20.42 13.18 -17.74
CA ILE A 2 19.01 13.33 -17.33
C ILE A 2 18.36 14.37 -18.23
N THR A 3 17.15 14.11 -18.74
CA THR A 3 16.43 15.07 -19.58
C THR A 3 16.01 16.30 -18.77
N LYS A 4 15.86 17.46 -19.43
CA LYS A 4 15.36 18.70 -18.78
C LYS A 4 14.02 18.48 -18.09
N LYS A 5 13.12 17.68 -18.70
CA LYS A 5 11.81 17.32 -18.12
C LYS A 5 11.96 16.55 -16.81
N MET A 6 12.85 15.55 -16.77
CA MET A 6 13.09 14.78 -15.54
C MET A 6 13.73 15.62 -14.44
N LYS A 7 14.64 16.53 -14.82
CA LYS A 7 15.24 17.46 -13.85
C LYS A 7 14.18 18.36 -13.22
N ALA A 8 13.29 18.94 -14.02
CA ALA A 8 12.18 19.76 -13.52
C ALA A 8 11.22 18.97 -12.62
N LEU A 9 10.92 17.69 -12.92
CA LEU A 9 10.10 16.84 -12.09
C LEU A 9 10.75 16.52 -10.73
N VAL A 10 12.07 16.35 -10.70
CA VAL A 10 12.81 16.13 -9.46
C VAL A 10 12.87 17.40 -8.62
N GLU A 11 13.14 18.56 -9.26
CA GLU A 11 13.17 19.88 -8.59
C GLU A 11 11.79 20.31 -8.08
N GLY A 12 10.71 19.91 -8.77
CA GLY A 12 9.32 20.12 -8.34
C GLY A 12 8.80 19.09 -7.34
N GLY A 13 9.69 18.41 -6.64
CA GLY A 13 9.39 17.30 -5.71
C GLY A 13 8.21 17.57 -4.77
N SER A 14 7.60 16.50 -4.29
CA SER A 14 6.43 16.55 -3.41
C SER A 14 6.66 17.42 -2.17
N ALA A 15 5.88 18.48 -2.00
CA ALA A 15 5.88 19.32 -0.81
C ALA A 15 5.61 18.50 0.48
N ILE A 16 4.78 17.47 0.37
CA ILE A 16 4.46 16.53 1.46
C ILE A 16 5.73 15.80 1.92
N ARG A 17 6.55 15.34 0.98
CA ARG A 17 7.81 14.67 1.31
C ARG A 17 8.81 15.62 1.96
N ALA A 18 8.91 16.86 1.47
CA ALA A 18 9.75 17.89 2.07
C ALA A 18 9.31 18.20 3.51
N MET A 19 8.01 18.33 3.77
CA MET A 19 7.47 18.53 5.12
C MET A 19 7.77 17.34 6.04
N PHE A 20 7.64 16.11 5.56
CA PHE A 20 7.96 14.91 6.33
C PHE A 20 9.45 14.84 6.73
N GLU A 21 10.35 15.14 5.80
CA GLU A 21 11.79 15.17 6.11
C GLU A 21 12.14 16.31 7.08
N GLU A 22 11.49 17.46 6.97
CA GLU A 22 11.66 18.57 7.92
C GLU A 22 11.11 18.20 9.29
N GLY A 23 9.95 17.54 9.38
CA GLY A 23 9.39 17.02 10.63
C GLY A 23 10.38 16.10 11.37
N LYS A 24 11.08 15.22 10.66
CA LYS A 24 12.12 14.37 11.26
C LYS A 24 13.27 15.18 11.87
N LYS A 25 13.71 16.24 11.20
CA LYS A 25 14.77 17.12 11.76
C LYS A 25 14.27 17.84 12.99
N MET A 26 13.06 18.37 12.96
CA MET A 26 12.45 19.03 14.13
C MET A 26 12.34 18.09 15.33
N ILE A 27 11.95 16.82 15.08
CA ILE A 27 11.90 15.78 16.14
C ILE A 27 13.30 15.53 16.72
N ALA A 28 14.32 15.45 15.89
CA ALA A 28 15.69 15.24 16.34
C ALA A 28 16.25 16.43 17.14
N GLU A 29 15.84 17.66 16.82
CA GLU A 29 16.29 18.88 17.47
C GLU A 29 15.52 19.20 18.74
N ARG A 30 14.20 18.93 18.80
CA ARG A 30 13.29 19.42 19.83
C ARG A 30 12.70 18.34 20.73
N GLY A 31 12.92 17.06 20.39
CA GLY A 31 12.26 15.92 21.02
C GLY A 31 10.90 15.61 20.40
N ALA A 32 10.55 14.33 20.35
CA ALA A 32 9.31 13.84 19.73
C ALA A 32 8.05 14.36 20.44
N GLU A 33 8.13 14.60 21.73
CA GLU A 33 7.04 15.08 22.57
C GLU A 33 6.67 16.56 22.30
N ASN A 34 7.56 17.29 21.62
CA ASN A 34 7.39 18.71 21.30
C ASN A 34 7.06 18.97 19.83
N VAL A 35 6.90 17.90 19.01
CA VAL A 35 6.64 18.02 17.57
C VAL A 35 5.40 17.24 17.20
N PHE A 36 4.39 17.95 16.69
CA PHE A 36 3.14 17.36 16.20
C PHE A 36 3.18 17.34 14.67
N ASP A 37 3.62 16.22 14.11
CA ASP A 37 3.78 16.05 12.66
C ASP A 37 2.45 15.59 12.02
N PHE A 38 1.83 16.45 11.24
CA PHE A 38 0.63 16.18 10.44
C PHE A 38 0.91 16.11 8.93
N SER A 39 2.18 16.00 8.54
CA SER A 39 2.58 16.00 7.12
C SER A 39 2.19 14.74 6.36
N LEU A 40 2.17 13.60 7.03
CA LEU A 40 1.87 12.29 6.43
C LEU A 40 0.94 11.47 7.34
N GLY A 41 -0.15 11.00 6.76
CA GLY A 41 -1.08 10.09 7.45
C GLY A 41 -0.49 8.68 7.62
N ASN A 42 0.35 8.51 8.63
CA ASN A 42 0.89 7.19 8.97
C ASN A 42 -0.02 6.49 9.97
N PRO A 43 -0.42 5.20 9.76
CA PRO A 43 -1.20 4.46 10.73
C PRO A 43 -0.48 4.37 12.09
N SER A 44 -1.16 4.76 13.16
CA SER A 44 -0.65 4.68 14.54
C SER A 44 -1.14 3.44 15.30
N ILE A 45 -2.08 2.68 14.71
CA ILE A 45 -2.65 1.48 15.29
C ILE A 45 -1.94 0.26 14.70
N VAL A 46 -1.47 -0.63 15.56
CA VAL A 46 -0.87 -1.90 15.12
C VAL A 46 -1.93 -2.79 14.47
N PRO A 47 -1.59 -3.47 13.36
CA PRO A 47 -2.51 -4.40 12.73
C PRO A 47 -2.81 -5.60 13.65
N PRO A 48 -3.93 -6.31 13.45
CA PRO A 48 -4.22 -7.55 14.17
C PRO A 48 -3.06 -8.56 14.06
N LYS A 49 -2.85 -9.36 15.11
CA LYS A 49 -1.78 -10.39 15.11
C LYS A 49 -1.91 -11.37 13.95
N SER A 50 -3.14 -11.70 13.56
CA SER A 50 -3.44 -12.58 12.43
C SER A 50 -2.77 -12.14 11.12
N VAL A 51 -2.58 -10.84 10.88
CA VAL A 51 -1.88 -10.36 9.68
C VAL A 51 -0.44 -10.86 9.63
N LYS A 52 0.29 -10.72 10.75
CA LYS A 52 1.68 -11.19 10.83
C LYS A 52 1.76 -12.73 10.78
N GLU A 53 0.85 -13.40 11.49
CA GLU A 53 0.77 -14.86 11.55
C GLU A 53 0.49 -15.45 10.16
N SER A 54 -0.46 -14.89 9.41
CA SER A 54 -0.76 -15.32 8.04
C SER A 54 0.41 -15.11 7.07
N ILE A 55 1.14 -13.99 7.18
CA ILE A 55 2.33 -13.77 6.33
C ILE A 55 3.41 -14.82 6.63
N ILE A 56 3.66 -15.11 7.91
CA ILE A 56 4.65 -16.11 8.31
C ILE A 56 4.22 -17.50 7.85
N ASP A 57 2.94 -17.83 7.99
CA ASP A 57 2.37 -19.11 7.56
C ASP A 57 2.53 -19.31 6.05
N ILE A 58 2.12 -18.35 5.25
CA ILE A 58 2.27 -18.38 3.79
C ILE A 58 3.73 -18.60 3.39
N VAL A 59 4.67 -17.85 3.96
CA VAL A 59 6.10 -17.98 3.64
C VAL A 59 6.66 -19.35 4.01
N ASN A 60 6.13 -20.01 5.04
CA ASN A 60 6.61 -21.31 5.49
C ASN A 60 5.91 -22.49 4.81
N THR A 61 4.72 -22.30 4.27
CA THR A 61 3.87 -23.42 3.80
C THR A 61 3.69 -23.45 2.28
N GLU A 62 3.68 -22.26 1.63
CA GLU A 62 3.47 -22.20 0.18
C GLU A 62 4.74 -22.62 -0.58
N PRO A 63 4.58 -23.32 -1.72
CA PRO A 63 5.70 -23.65 -2.60
C PRO A 63 6.42 -22.38 -3.09
N GLU A 64 7.75 -22.41 -3.10
CA GLU A 64 8.58 -21.26 -3.50
C GLU A 64 8.23 -20.72 -4.89
N MET A 65 7.86 -21.61 -5.82
CA MET A 65 7.47 -21.23 -7.18
C MET A 65 6.13 -20.46 -7.23
N GLU A 66 5.24 -20.72 -6.30
CA GLU A 66 3.97 -19.99 -6.17
C GLU A 66 4.17 -18.64 -5.47
N LEU A 67 5.04 -18.60 -4.46
CA LEU A 67 5.38 -17.36 -3.76
C LEU A 67 6.06 -16.33 -4.67
N HIS A 68 6.93 -16.79 -5.58
CA HIS A 68 7.79 -15.93 -6.38
C HIS A 68 7.44 -15.93 -7.88
N GLY A 69 6.42 -16.69 -8.27
CA GLY A 69 5.96 -16.79 -9.65
C GLY A 69 5.14 -15.60 -10.13
N TYR A 70 4.94 -15.53 -11.43
CA TYR A 70 3.99 -14.58 -12.01
C TYR A 70 2.55 -15.02 -11.75
N MET A 71 1.68 -14.06 -11.47
CA MET A 71 0.25 -14.26 -11.37
C MET A 71 -0.49 -13.54 -12.52
N ASN A 72 -1.80 -13.75 -12.64
CA ASN A 72 -2.65 -12.96 -13.52
C ASN A 72 -2.57 -11.45 -13.19
N ASN A 73 -2.66 -10.60 -14.21
CA ASN A 73 -2.57 -9.15 -14.05
C ASN A 73 -3.57 -8.57 -13.05
N SER A 74 -4.73 -9.21 -12.90
CA SER A 74 -5.75 -8.81 -11.92
C SER A 74 -5.57 -9.42 -10.53
N GLY A 75 -4.55 -10.26 -10.32
CA GLY A 75 -4.30 -10.98 -9.07
C GLY A 75 -4.83 -12.41 -9.06
N TYR A 76 -4.52 -13.17 -8.02
CA TYR A 76 -4.99 -14.55 -7.82
C TYR A 76 -6.53 -14.63 -7.79
N GLU A 77 -7.08 -15.63 -8.43
CA GLU A 77 -8.54 -15.75 -8.61
C GLU A 77 -9.27 -16.07 -7.31
N ASP A 78 -8.72 -16.96 -6.50
CA ASP A 78 -9.22 -17.35 -5.19
C ASP A 78 -9.24 -16.15 -4.21
N VAL A 79 -8.18 -15.36 -4.21
CA VAL A 79 -8.10 -14.14 -3.39
C VAL A 79 -9.17 -13.12 -3.82
N ARG A 80 -9.34 -12.92 -5.14
CA ARG A 80 -10.37 -12.01 -5.66
C ARG A 80 -11.79 -12.50 -5.36
N GLU A 81 -12.00 -13.81 -5.40
CA GLU A 81 -13.28 -14.44 -5.04
C GLU A 81 -13.59 -14.23 -3.55
N ALA A 82 -12.64 -14.51 -2.67
CA ALA A 82 -12.79 -14.28 -1.23
C ALA A 82 -13.09 -12.80 -0.89
N ILE A 83 -12.44 -11.86 -1.58
CA ILE A 83 -12.71 -10.42 -1.42
C ILE A 83 -14.13 -10.08 -1.90
N ALA A 84 -14.57 -10.61 -3.03
CA ALA A 84 -15.92 -10.38 -3.54
C ALA A 84 -16.98 -10.92 -2.57
N GLU A 85 -16.81 -12.14 -2.07
CA GLU A 85 -17.70 -12.75 -1.07
C GLU A 85 -17.78 -11.93 0.23
N PHE A 86 -16.63 -11.53 0.75
CA PHE A 86 -16.56 -10.68 1.94
C PHE A 86 -17.29 -9.35 1.72
N THR A 87 -17.07 -8.72 0.57
CA THR A 87 -17.69 -7.44 0.21
C THR A 87 -19.21 -7.60 0.09
N ASN A 88 -19.66 -8.64 -0.59
CA ASN A 88 -21.10 -8.95 -0.73
C ASN A 88 -21.78 -9.16 0.62
N LYS A 89 -21.14 -9.94 1.49
CA LYS A 89 -21.65 -10.20 2.84
C LYS A 89 -21.70 -8.94 3.70
N SER A 90 -20.69 -8.08 3.59
CA SER A 90 -20.56 -6.89 4.45
C SER A 90 -21.44 -5.73 4.01
N TYR A 91 -21.68 -5.59 2.70
CA TYR A 91 -22.32 -4.41 2.11
C TYR A 91 -23.57 -4.73 1.29
N GLY A 92 -23.98 -6.00 1.20
CA GLY A 92 -25.18 -6.39 0.44
C GLY A 92 -25.02 -6.21 -1.09
N THR A 93 -23.79 -6.29 -1.59
CA THR A 93 -23.47 -6.19 -3.03
C THR A 93 -23.55 -7.55 -3.71
N ASN A 94 -23.35 -7.58 -5.04
CA ASN A 94 -23.36 -8.82 -5.83
C ASN A 94 -22.15 -8.84 -6.77
N PHE A 95 -20.96 -8.71 -6.22
CA PHE A 95 -19.70 -8.78 -6.96
C PHE A 95 -19.24 -10.23 -7.17
N THR A 96 -18.48 -10.44 -8.22
CA THR A 96 -17.75 -11.67 -8.51
C THR A 96 -16.25 -11.36 -8.58
N LYS A 97 -15.42 -12.38 -8.67
CA LYS A 97 -13.97 -12.18 -8.90
C LYS A 97 -13.65 -11.33 -10.14
N ALA A 98 -14.56 -11.28 -11.13
CA ALA A 98 -14.39 -10.46 -12.33
C ALA A 98 -14.50 -8.95 -12.05
N ASN A 99 -15.09 -8.57 -10.94
CA ASN A 99 -15.22 -7.17 -10.51
C ASN A 99 -14.07 -6.69 -9.59
N ILE A 100 -13.15 -7.57 -9.26
CA ILE A 100 -12.04 -7.28 -8.34
C ILE A 100 -10.72 -7.27 -9.11
N VAL A 101 -9.93 -6.23 -8.89
CA VAL A 101 -8.56 -6.10 -9.39
C VAL A 101 -7.62 -5.78 -8.22
N MET A 102 -6.59 -6.58 -8.06
CA MET A 102 -5.56 -6.35 -7.04
C MET A 102 -4.57 -5.30 -7.55
N THR A 103 -4.21 -4.37 -6.68
CA THR A 103 -3.24 -3.31 -7.01
C THR A 103 -2.23 -3.12 -5.87
N VAL A 104 -1.08 -2.54 -6.20
CA VAL A 104 -0.06 -2.20 -5.19
C VAL A 104 -0.43 -0.88 -4.54
N GLY A 105 -1.22 -0.95 -3.48
CA GLY A 105 -1.69 0.20 -2.71
C GLY A 105 -2.68 1.09 -3.47
N ALA A 106 -3.16 2.14 -2.79
CA ALA A 106 -4.15 3.08 -3.34
C ALA A 106 -3.64 3.83 -4.58
N ALA A 107 -2.35 4.18 -4.61
CA ALA A 107 -1.75 4.85 -5.77
C ALA A 107 -1.80 3.97 -7.03
N GLY A 108 -1.56 2.67 -6.89
CA GLY A 108 -1.74 1.70 -7.98
C GLY A 108 -3.20 1.64 -8.45
N GLY A 109 -4.15 1.58 -7.50
CA GLY A 109 -5.59 1.58 -7.80
C GLY A 109 -6.03 2.81 -8.57
N ILE A 110 -5.62 3.99 -8.12
CA ILE A 110 -5.92 5.26 -8.80
C ILE A 110 -5.33 5.28 -10.22
N ASN A 111 -4.08 4.85 -10.36
CA ASN A 111 -3.37 4.87 -11.64
C ASN A 111 -3.96 3.94 -12.71
N VAL A 112 -4.61 2.84 -12.32
CA VAL A 112 -5.28 1.93 -13.26
C VAL A 112 -6.74 2.31 -13.53
N THR A 113 -7.31 3.22 -12.73
CA THR A 113 -8.69 3.69 -12.88
C THR A 113 -8.79 4.92 -13.80
N PHE A 114 -7.77 5.77 -13.83
CA PHE A 114 -7.67 7.00 -14.61
C PHE A 114 -6.60 6.90 -15.70
#